data_6fe4c7162537935d6831ae9408fce51a
#
_entry.id   6fe4c7162537935d6831ae9408fce51a
#
_cell.length_a   1.000
_cell.length_b   1.000
_cell.length_c   1.000
_cell.angle_alpha   90.00
_cell.angle_beta   90.00
_cell.angle_gamma   90.00
#
_symmetry.space_group_name_H-M   'P 1'
#
loop_
_entity.id
_entity.type
_entity.pdbx_description
1 polymer ?
#
loop_
_entity_poly.entity_id
_entity_poly.type
_entity_poly.pdbx_seq_one_letter_code
_entity_poly.pdbx_strand_id
1 'polypeptide(L)'
;GDACRPGSTHDSTDASQITELIELGILTKRAWEKNVQVMVEGPGHMTIDEIAANMKLEKRLCHNAPFYVLGPLVTDIALGYDHITSAIGGAIAAANGADFLCYVTPAEHLRLPNADDVKEGIVAAKIAAHAADMAKGVPGARDIDNKMSDARRRVCWDEMFQYAIEPEKPQRYYNEL
;
A
#
# COMPACT_ATOMS: atom_id res chain seq x y z
N GLY A 1 4.60 -12.65 -9.93
CA GLY A 1 3.59 -12.41 -10.93
C GLY A 1 3.43 -10.94 -11.27
N ASP A 2 3.64 -10.62 -12.53
CA ASP A 2 3.69 -9.22 -12.94
C ASP A 2 3.42 -9.01 -14.45
N ALA A 3 3.37 -10.10 -15.21
CA ALA A 3 3.26 -10.03 -16.66
C ALA A 3 1.89 -9.48 -17.14
N CYS A 4 0.84 -9.78 -16.40
CA CYS A 4 -0.54 -9.33 -16.67
C CYS A 4 -1.04 -8.39 -15.56
N ARG A 5 -0.14 -7.83 -14.74
CA ARG A 5 -0.49 -6.83 -13.74
C ARG A 5 -1.01 -5.57 -14.44
N PRO A 6 -2.14 -5.01 -14.00
CA PRO A 6 -2.65 -3.77 -14.57
C PRO A 6 -1.63 -2.63 -14.48
N GLY A 7 -1.22 -2.11 -15.62
CA GLY A 7 -0.40 -0.91 -15.76
C GLY A 7 -1.23 0.37 -15.92
N SER A 8 -2.56 0.21 -15.90
CA SER A 8 -3.56 1.27 -15.92
C SER A 8 -4.86 0.76 -15.30
N THR A 9 -5.73 1.66 -14.86
CA THR A 9 -7.04 1.27 -14.33
C THR A 9 -7.93 0.60 -15.38
N HIS A 10 -7.64 0.83 -16.66
CA HIS A 10 -8.38 0.22 -17.77
C HIS A 10 -8.21 -1.31 -17.87
N ASP A 11 -7.06 -1.83 -17.44
CA ASP A 11 -6.70 -3.24 -17.57
C ASP A 11 -6.98 -4.05 -16.30
N SER A 12 -7.45 -3.39 -15.23
CA SER A 12 -7.71 -4.08 -13.96
C SER A 12 -8.86 -5.07 -14.06
N THR A 13 -8.70 -6.21 -13.41
CA THR A 13 -9.71 -7.29 -13.32
C THR A 13 -10.10 -7.89 -14.69
N ASP A 14 -9.26 -7.74 -15.70
CA ASP A 14 -9.49 -8.38 -17.00
C ASP A 14 -9.19 -9.89 -16.96
N ALA A 15 -9.52 -10.58 -18.05
CA ALA A 15 -9.31 -12.01 -18.14
C ALA A 15 -7.83 -12.41 -18.04
N SER A 16 -6.92 -11.55 -18.51
CA SER A 16 -5.48 -11.80 -18.43
C SER A 16 -4.97 -11.76 -17.01
N GLN A 17 -5.36 -10.75 -16.23
CA GLN A 17 -5.00 -10.65 -14.81
C GLN A 17 -5.54 -11.85 -14.01
N ILE A 18 -6.78 -12.23 -14.20
CA ILE A 18 -7.38 -13.38 -13.50
C ILE A 18 -6.70 -14.69 -13.90
N THR A 19 -6.35 -14.86 -15.17
CA THR A 19 -5.60 -16.04 -15.62
C THR A 19 -4.21 -16.10 -14.99
N GLU A 20 -3.52 -14.97 -14.89
CA GLU A 20 -2.23 -14.91 -14.20
C GLU A 20 -2.35 -15.34 -12.74
N LEU A 21 -3.36 -14.89 -12.01
CA LEU A 21 -3.57 -15.31 -10.62
C LEU A 21 -3.78 -16.84 -10.49
N ILE A 22 -4.47 -17.46 -11.44
CA ILE A 22 -4.64 -18.91 -11.48
C ILE A 22 -3.28 -19.62 -11.66
N GLU A 23 -2.47 -19.16 -12.61
CA GLU A 23 -1.13 -19.71 -12.85
C GLU A 23 -0.21 -19.50 -11.64
N LEU A 24 -0.26 -18.33 -11.01
CA LEU A 24 0.51 -18.05 -9.79
C LEU A 24 0.12 -18.97 -8.64
N GLY A 25 -1.15 -19.33 -8.52
CA GLY A 25 -1.60 -20.34 -7.57
C GLY A 25 -1.01 -21.72 -7.83
N ILE A 26 -0.89 -22.13 -9.09
CA ILE A 26 -0.24 -23.39 -9.49
C ILE A 26 1.26 -23.34 -9.16
N LEU A 27 1.94 -22.24 -9.53
CA LEU A 27 3.37 -22.05 -9.27
C LEU A 27 3.68 -21.99 -7.77
N THR A 28 2.81 -21.38 -6.97
CA THR A 28 2.92 -21.34 -5.51
C THR A 28 2.98 -22.74 -4.92
N LYS A 29 2.08 -23.65 -5.32
CA LYS A 29 2.11 -25.04 -4.88
C LYS A 29 3.39 -25.77 -5.27
N ARG A 30 3.82 -25.60 -6.51
CA ARG A 30 5.06 -26.21 -7.01
C ARG A 30 6.30 -25.77 -6.23
N ALA A 31 6.35 -24.48 -5.84
CA ALA A 31 7.44 -23.97 -5.02
C ALA A 31 7.39 -24.56 -3.60
N TRP A 32 6.21 -24.63 -2.99
CA TRP A 32 6.06 -25.21 -1.65
C TRP A 32 6.41 -26.69 -1.60
N GLU A 33 6.09 -27.48 -2.64
CA GLU A 33 6.53 -28.87 -2.80
C GLU A 33 8.06 -29.03 -2.79
N LYS A 34 8.77 -27.95 -3.12
CA LYS A 34 10.25 -27.87 -3.08
C LYS A 34 10.79 -27.19 -1.84
N ASN A 35 9.94 -26.92 -0.83
CA ASN A 35 10.27 -26.17 0.39
C ASN A 35 10.81 -24.77 0.12
N VAL A 36 10.32 -24.10 -0.95
CA VAL A 36 10.66 -22.71 -1.29
C VAL A 36 9.55 -21.79 -0.82
N GLN A 37 9.89 -20.74 -0.09
CA GLN A 37 8.95 -19.68 0.28
C GLN A 37 8.50 -18.91 -0.96
N VAL A 38 7.24 -18.46 -0.95
CA VAL A 38 6.65 -17.74 -2.07
C VAL A 38 5.96 -16.49 -1.55
N MET A 39 6.09 -15.42 -2.29
CA MET A 39 5.28 -14.22 -2.21
C MET A 39 4.72 -13.96 -3.61
N VAL A 40 3.42 -13.65 -3.69
CA VAL A 40 2.74 -13.34 -4.95
C VAL A 40 2.67 -11.82 -5.09
N GLU A 41 3.02 -11.30 -6.26
CA GLU A 41 2.84 -9.90 -6.59
C GLU A 41 1.49 -9.68 -7.28
N GLY A 42 0.88 -8.55 -7.02
CA GLY A 42 -0.45 -8.22 -7.48
C GLY A 42 -0.57 -6.84 -8.14
N PRO A 43 -1.79 -6.31 -8.27
CA PRO A 43 -2.10 -5.19 -9.13
C PRO A 43 -1.36 -3.91 -8.77
N GLY A 44 -0.96 -3.15 -9.82
CA GLY A 44 -0.35 -1.83 -9.70
C GLY A 44 -1.33 -0.68 -9.91
N HIS A 45 -2.42 -0.91 -10.67
CA HIS A 45 -3.47 0.08 -10.92
C HIS A 45 -4.83 -0.63 -10.83
N MET A 46 -5.75 -0.05 -10.05
CA MET A 46 -7.07 -0.66 -9.85
C MET A 46 -8.03 0.34 -9.23
N THR A 47 -9.24 0.43 -9.73
CA THR A 47 -10.27 1.28 -9.15
C THR A 47 -10.68 0.81 -7.76
N ILE A 48 -11.10 1.74 -6.90
CA ILE A 48 -11.38 1.47 -5.48
C ILE A 48 -12.36 0.32 -5.26
N ASP A 49 -13.40 0.24 -6.09
CA ASP A 49 -14.47 -0.75 -6.01
C ASP A 49 -14.01 -2.19 -6.30
N GLU A 50 -12.92 -2.37 -7.05
CA GLU A 50 -12.40 -3.69 -7.41
C GLU A 50 -11.37 -4.26 -6.41
N ILE A 51 -10.70 -3.40 -5.64
CA ILE A 51 -9.56 -3.80 -4.79
C ILE A 51 -9.91 -4.93 -3.82
N ALA A 52 -10.99 -4.77 -3.05
CA ALA A 52 -11.36 -5.75 -2.03
C ALA A 52 -11.69 -7.13 -2.62
N ALA A 53 -12.31 -7.16 -3.80
CA ALA A 53 -12.63 -8.40 -4.50
C ALA A 53 -11.35 -9.09 -4.99
N ASN A 54 -10.41 -8.33 -5.57
CA ASN A 54 -9.13 -8.86 -6.04
C ASN A 54 -8.28 -9.42 -4.90
N MET A 55 -8.22 -8.77 -3.73
CA MET A 55 -7.50 -9.29 -2.57
C MET A 55 -8.05 -10.65 -2.14
N LYS A 56 -9.38 -10.79 -2.08
CA LYS A 56 -10.03 -12.06 -1.73
C LYS A 56 -9.82 -13.14 -2.78
N LEU A 57 -9.81 -12.75 -4.06
CA LEU A 57 -9.62 -13.67 -5.16
C LEU A 57 -8.20 -14.26 -5.13
N GLU A 58 -7.18 -13.40 -4.98
CA GLU A 58 -5.79 -13.85 -4.84
C GLU A 58 -5.63 -14.83 -3.69
N LYS A 59 -6.10 -14.47 -2.49
CA LYS A 59 -6.00 -15.35 -1.31
C LYS A 59 -6.60 -16.72 -1.55
N ARG A 60 -7.67 -16.80 -2.32
CA ARG A 60 -8.28 -18.09 -2.69
C ARG A 60 -7.50 -18.84 -3.74
N LEU A 61 -7.09 -18.18 -4.82
CA LEU A 61 -6.39 -18.79 -5.94
C LEU A 61 -4.95 -19.17 -5.58
N CYS A 62 -4.27 -18.33 -4.80
CA CYS A 62 -2.87 -18.52 -4.41
C CYS A 62 -2.70 -19.13 -3.00
N HIS A 63 -3.75 -19.78 -2.47
CA HIS A 63 -3.70 -20.61 -1.25
C HIS A 63 -3.27 -19.85 0.01
N ASN A 64 -3.65 -18.57 0.13
CA ASN A 64 -3.22 -17.64 1.18
C ASN A 64 -1.71 -17.36 1.19
N ALA A 65 -1.02 -17.51 0.09
CA ALA A 65 0.35 -17.01 -0.02
C ALA A 65 0.42 -15.52 0.33
N PRO A 66 1.53 -15.03 0.89
CA PRO A 66 1.72 -13.60 1.10
C PRO A 66 1.54 -12.82 -0.19
N PHE A 67 0.74 -11.74 -0.12
CA PHE A 67 0.39 -10.91 -1.26
C PHE A 67 1.02 -9.53 -1.17
N TYR A 68 1.86 -9.20 -2.15
CA TYR A 68 2.56 -7.95 -2.30
C TYR A 68 1.91 -7.14 -3.42
N VAL A 69 1.50 -5.90 -3.15
CA VAL A 69 0.82 -5.06 -4.13
C VAL A 69 1.55 -3.73 -4.32
N LEU A 70 1.55 -3.24 -5.55
CA LEU A 70 2.07 -1.92 -5.91
C LEU A 70 0.92 -0.90 -5.85
N GLY A 71 0.66 -0.37 -4.69
CA GLY A 71 -0.48 0.47 -4.45
C GLY A 71 -1.67 -0.34 -3.93
N PRO A 72 -2.71 -0.57 -4.77
CA PRO A 72 -2.90 -0.10 -6.15
C PRO A 72 -3.14 1.40 -6.30
N LEU A 73 -2.67 1.96 -7.43
CA LEU A 73 -2.99 3.33 -7.81
C LEU A 73 -4.45 3.38 -8.25
N VAL A 74 -5.26 4.21 -7.59
CA VAL A 74 -6.73 4.20 -7.76
C VAL A 74 -7.24 5.06 -8.91
N THR A 75 -6.35 5.82 -9.55
CA THR A 75 -6.63 6.63 -10.74
C THR A 75 -5.34 6.92 -11.50
N ASP A 76 -5.43 7.07 -12.81
CA ASP A 76 -4.27 7.27 -13.69
C ASP A 76 -3.97 8.75 -13.97
N ILE A 77 -4.84 9.68 -13.53
CA ILE A 77 -4.68 11.11 -13.85
C ILE A 77 -3.72 11.88 -12.93
N ALA A 78 -3.18 11.22 -11.92
CA ALA A 78 -2.45 11.89 -10.84
C ALA A 78 -0.92 11.79 -11.00
N LEU A 79 -0.40 11.97 -12.21
CA LEU A 79 1.04 12.01 -12.46
C LEU A 79 1.74 13.00 -11.53
N GLY A 80 2.83 12.57 -10.90
CA GLY A 80 3.54 13.35 -9.87
C GLY A 80 2.94 13.22 -8.46
N TYR A 81 1.78 12.57 -8.33
CA TYR A 81 1.08 12.29 -7.06
C TYR A 81 0.77 10.79 -6.89
N ASP A 82 1.47 9.93 -7.62
CA ASP A 82 1.24 8.49 -7.62
C ASP A 82 1.41 7.86 -6.24
N HIS A 83 2.28 8.40 -5.39
CA HIS A 83 2.42 8.01 -3.99
C HIS A 83 1.14 8.23 -3.16
N ILE A 84 0.34 9.24 -3.49
CA ILE A 84 -0.95 9.51 -2.83
C ILE A 84 -2.00 8.51 -3.31
N THR A 85 -2.13 8.30 -4.62
CA THR A 85 -3.10 7.35 -5.18
C THR A 85 -2.79 5.92 -4.76
N SER A 86 -1.50 5.57 -4.68
CA SER A 86 -1.01 4.32 -4.13
C SER A 86 -1.35 4.15 -2.64
N ALA A 87 -1.21 5.20 -1.83
CA ALA A 87 -1.56 5.13 -0.41
C ALA A 87 -3.06 4.89 -0.20
N ILE A 88 -3.93 5.49 -1.02
CA ILE A 88 -5.37 5.26 -0.97
C ILE A 88 -5.69 3.79 -1.25
N GLY A 89 -5.23 3.27 -2.38
CA GLY A 89 -5.48 1.88 -2.76
C GLY A 89 -4.78 0.89 -1.84
N GLY A 90 -3.56 1.20 -1.41
CA GLY A 90 -2.78 0.39 -0.48
C GLY A 90 -3.46 0.22 0.87
N ALA A 91 -4.06 1.27 1.42
CA ALA A 91 -4.82 1.17 2.67
C ALA A 91 -6.02 0.23 2.52
N ILE A 92 -6.74 0.31 1.40
CA ILE A 92 -7.88 -0.58 1.10
C ILE A 92 -7.40 -2.01 0.88
N ALA A 93 -6.34 -2.20 0.09
CA ALA A 93 -5.77 -3.53 -0.17
C ALA A 93 -5.30 -4.21 1.11
N ALA A 94 -4.52 -3.51 1.93
CA ALA A 94 -3.99 -4.05 3.20
C ALA A 94 -5.10 -4.34 4.21
N ALA A 95 -6.16 -3.54 4.26
CA ALA A 95 -7.34 -3.81 5.08
C ALA A 95 -8.13 -5.05 4.61
N ASN A 96 -7.98 -5.46 3.34
CA ASN A 96 -8.71 -6.57 2.72
C ASN A 96 -7.86 -7.80 2.41
N GLY A 97 -6.59 -7.85 2.80
CA GLY A 97 -5.79 -9.08 2.71
C GLY A 97 -4.42 -8.97 2.08
N ALA A 98 -4.00 -7.81 1.55
CA ALA A 98 -2.61 -7.63 1.16
C ALA A 98 -1.69 -7.66 2.40
N ASP A 99 -0.56 -8.33 2.28
CA ASP A 99 0.42 -8.51 3.36
C ASP A 99 1.56 -7.49 3.26
N PHE A 100 1.90 -7.08 2.05
CA PHE A 100 2.98 -6.14 1.79
C PHE A 100 2.53 -5.05 0.82
N LEU A 101 2.95 -3.81 1.10
CA LEU A 101 2.75 -2.68 0.22
C LEU A 101 4.10 -2.25 -0.37
N CYS A 102 4.20 -2.21 -1.68
CA CYS A 102 5.28 -1.50 -2.35
C CYS A 102 5.08 0.00 -2.16
N TYR A 103 6.14 0.74 -1.85
CA TYR A 103 6.04 2.18 -1.91
C TYR A 103 6.10 2.66 -3.37
N VAL A 104 5.35 3.71 -3.66
CA VAL A 104 5.36 4.39 -4.95
C VAL A 104 5.82 5.82 -4.70
N THR A 105 6.68 6.34 -5.56
CA THR A 105 7.24 7.69 -5.41
C THR A 105 6.45 8.72 -6.23
N PRO A 106 6.59 10.03 -5.94
CA PRO A 106 6.07 11.08 -6.81
C PRO A 106 6.62 11.03 -8.24
N ALA A 107 7.81 10.41 -8.41
CA ALA A 107 8.49 10.30 -9.71
C ALA A 107 8.02 9.10 -10.54
N GLU A 108 7.12 8.26 -10.03
CA GLU A 108 6.60 7.07 -10.73
C GLU A 108 6.09 7.47 -12.12
N HIS A 109 6.36 6.63 -13.11
CA HIS A 109 6.06 6.86 -14.54
C HIS A 109 6.79 8.06 -15.20
N LEU A 110 7.57 8.85 -14.46
CA LEU A 110 8.18 10.07 -14.97
C LEU A 110 9.71 10.00 -15.09
N ARG A 111 10.38 9.53 -14.05
CA ARG A 111 11.86 9.45 -13.97
C ARG A 111 12.32 8.53 -12.85
N LEU A 112 13.60 8.23 -12.81
CA LEU A 112 14.19 7.57 -11.63
C LEU A 112 14.04 8.48 -10.39
N PRO A 113 13.60 7.93 -9.25
CA PRO A 113 13.42 8.70 -8.03
C PRO A 113 14.77 9.10 -7.41
N ASN A 114 14.81 10.27 -6.80
CA ASN A 114 15.88 10.67 -5.89
C ASN A 114 15.52 10.28 -4.43
N ALA A 115 16.41 10.61 -3.48
CA ALA A 115 16.20 10.25 -2.07
C ALA A 115 14.94 10.89 -1.45
N ASP A 116 14.61 12.12 -1.84
CA ASP A 116 13.43 12.81 -1.33
C ASP A 116 12.14 12.18 -1.89
N ASP A 117 12.13 11.82 -3.17
CA ASP A 117 11.02 11.08 -3.77
C ASP A 117 10.78 9.74 -3.04
N VAL A 118 11.87 9.02 -2.75
CA VAL A 118 11.79 7.75 -1.98
C VAL A 118 11.25 7.99 -0.59
N LYS A 119 11.72 9.02 0.11
CA LYS A 119 11.20 9.39 1.45
C LYS A 119 9.69 9.65 1.40
N GLU A 120 9.21 10.46 0.46
CA GLU A 120 7.77 10.74 0.29
C GLU A 120 6.96 9.47 0.02
N GLY A 121 7.44 8.60 -0.86
CA GLY A 121 6.78 7.32 -1.17
C GLY A 121 6.71 6.39 0.05
N ILE A 122 7.80 6.28 0.81
CA ILE A 122 7.83 5.46 2.03
C ILE A 122 6.86 6.00 3.08
N VAL A 123 6.82 7.32 3.29
CA VAL A 123 5.89 7.95 4.23
C VAL A 123 4.44 7.67 3.82
N ALA A 124 4.12 7.82 2.54
CA ALA A 124 2.79 7.53 2.02
C ALA A 124 2.38 6.05 2.25
N ALA A 125 3.28 5.11 1.95
CA ALA A 125 3.04 3.67 2.18
C ALA A 125 2.89 3.34 3.67
N LYS A 126 3.68 3.96 4.56
CA LYS A 126 3.54 3.80 6.03
C LYS A 126 2.19 4.32 6.53
N ILE A 127 1.70 5.45 6.00
CA ILE A 127 0.37 5.98 6.35
C ILE A 127 -0.71 4.98 5.95
N ALA A 128 -0.63 4.43 4.73
CA ALA A 128 -1.57 3.44 4.23
C ALA A 128 -1.59 2.17 5.09
N ALA A 129 -0.41 1.62 5.39
CA ALA A 129 -0.26 0.42 6.22
C ALA A 129 -0.82 0.64 7.63
N HIS A 130 -0.49 1.77 8.27
CA HIS A 130 -0.99 2.11 9.59
C HIS A 130 -2.52 2.25 9.63
N ALA A 131 -3.11 2.93 8.64
CA ALA A 131 -4.56 3.05 8.51
C ALA A 131 -5.24 1.67 8.37
N ALA A 132 -4.63 0.76 7.59
CA ALA A 132 -5.12 -0.60 7.44
C ALA A 132 -5.00 -1.41 8.73
N ASP A 133 -3.91 -1.28 9.48
CA ASP A 133 -3.72 -1.97 10.75
C ASP A 133 -4.76 -1.55 11.79
N MET A 134 -5.08 -0.25 11.84
CA MET A 134 -6.20 0.23 12.66
C MET A 134 -7.55 -0.36 12.23
N ALA A 135 -7.81 -0.43 10.92
CA ALA A 135 -9.05 -0.98 10.37
C ALA A 135 -9.19 -2.48 10.65
N LYS A 136 -8.08 -3.23 10.60
CA LYS A 136 -8.04 -4.66 10.95
C LYS A 136 -8.13 -4.93 12.46
N GLY A 137 -8.01 -3.91 13.30
CA GLY A 137 -7.99 -4.07 14.75
C GLY A 137 -6.70 -4.71 15.28
N VAL A 138 -5.56 -4.48 14.62
CA VAL A 138 -4.26 -4.99 15.09
C VAL A 138 -3.99 -4.44 16.49
N PRO A 139 -3.67 -5.32 17.48
CA PRO A 139 -3.43 -4.88 18.84
C PRO A 139 -2.33 -3.81 18.92
N GLY A 140 -2.64 -2.70 19.60
CA GLY A 140 -1.71 -1.57 19.77
C GLY A 140 -1.65 -0.59 18.60
N ALA A 141 -2.25 -0.89 17.43
CA ALA A 141 -2.20 0.00 16.27
C ALA A 141 -2.77 1.40 16.56
N ARG A 142 -3.81 1.49 17.41
CA ARG A 142 -4.43 2.77 17.79
C ARG A 142 -3.70 3.55 18.90
N ASP A 143 -2.71 2.99 19.54
CA ASP A 143 -2.10 3.61 20.71
C ASP A 143 -1.40 4.92 20.38
N ILE A 144 -0.71 4.98 19.26
CA ILE A 144 -0.04 6.21 18.82
C ILE A 144 -1.04 7.29 18.40
N ASP A 145 -2.15 6.92 17.73
CA ASP A 145 -3.22 7.85 17.37
C ASP A 145 -3.93 8.40 18.60
N ASN A 146 -4.15 7.58 19.62
CA ASN A 146 -4.72 8.02 20.88
C ASN A 146 -3.83 9.06 21.58
N LYS A 147 -2.50 8.81 21.63
CA LYS A 147 -1.52 9.77 22.15
C LYS A 147 -1.51 11.08 21.33
N MET A 148 -1.51 10.97 20.01
CA MET A 148 -1.59 12.14 19.13
C MET A 148 -2.89 12.93 19.38
N SER A 149 -4.02 12.25 19.52
CA SER A 149 -5.32 12.89 19.80
C SER A 149 -5.32 13.64 21.13
N ASP A 150 -4.71 13.07 22.17
CA ASP A 150 -4.55 13.71 23.45
C ASP A 150 -3.62 14.94 23.39
N ALA A 151 -2.50 14.82 22.64
CA ALA A 151 -1.59 15.95 22.42
C ALA A 151 -2.28 17.09 21.65
N ARG A 152 -3.06 16.77 20.62
CA ARG A 152 -3.87 17.75 19.84
C ARG A 152 -4.89 18.46 20.72
N ARG A 153 -5.60 17.73 21.57
CA ARG A 153 -6.59 18.32 22.49
C ARG A 153 -5.97 19.31 23.49
N ARG A 154 -4.73 19.05 23.90
CA ARG A 154 -3.96 19.91 24.80
C ARG A 154 -3.16 21.00 24.07
N VAL A 155 -3.15 20.97 22.72
CA VAL A 155 -2.32 21.84 21.87
C VAL A 155 -0.84 21.75 22.20
N CYS A 156 -0.36 20.54 22.52
CA CYS A 156 1.03 20.27 22.88
C CYS A 156 1.85 19.93 21.60
N TRP A 157 2.43 20.92 20.97
CA TRP A 157 3.13 20.80 19.70
C TRP A 157 4.33 19.84 19.77
N ASP A 158 5.12 19.89 20.83
CA ASP A 158 6.29 19.03 21.00
C ASP A 158 5.90 17.53 20.99
N GLU A 159 4.83 17.19 21.71
CA GLU A 159 4.32 15.82 21.69
C GLU A 159 3.74 15.45 20.32
N MET A 160 3.04 16.37 19.64
CA MET A 160 2.51 16.11 18.29
C MET A 160 3.63 15.83 17.30
N PHE A 161 4.74 16.56 17.37
CA PHE A 161 5.90 16.29 16.52
C PHE A 161 6.53 14.93 16.83
N GLN A 162 6.65 14.59 18.12
CA GLN A 162 7.20 13.31 18.53
C GLN A 162 6.39 12.10 18.06
N TYR A 163 5.05 12.24 17.98
CA TYR A 163 4.16 11.16 17.55
C TYR A 163 3.92 11.15 16.03
N ALA A 164 4.40 12.14 15.30
CA ALA A 164 4.24 12.19 13.86
C ALA A 164 5.00 11.05 13.16
N ILE A 165 4.41 10.51 12.09
CA ILE A 165 5.01 9.43 11.30
C ILE A 165 6.34 9.86 10.65
N GLU A 166 6.48 11.15 10.42
CA GLU A 166 7.69 11.83 9.95
C GLU A 166 7.72 13.21 10.64
N PRO A 167 8.58 13.42 11.65
CA PRO A 167 8.51 14.62 12.50
C PRO A 167 9.12 15.88 11.87
N GLU A 168 10.03 15.75 10.90
CA GLU A 168 10.74 16.91 10.33
C GLU A 168 9.82 17.82 9.52
N LYS A 169 8.92 17.24 8.73
CA LYS A 169 7.99 17.99 7.83
C LYS A 169 7.00 18.85 8.61
N PRO A 170 6.24 18.33 9.60
CA PRO A 170 5.33 19.16 10.37
C PRO A 170 6.05 20.22 11.21
N GLN A 171 7.23 19.93 11.74
CA GLN A 171 8.04 20.92 12.47
C GLN A 171 8.49 22.06 11.57
N ARG A 172 8.91 21.76 10.33
CA ARG A 172 9.25 22.78 9.34
C ARG A 172 8.05 23.67 9.03
N TYR A 173 6.87 23.10 8.71
CA TYR A 173 5.67 23.88 8.43
C TYR A 173 5.24 24.75 9.62
N TYR A 174 5.40 24.26 10.84
CA TYR A 174 5.11 25.04 12.05
C TYR A 174 6.04 26.22 12.22
N ASN A 175 7.34 26.07 11.89
CA ASN A 175 8.34 27.13 12.01
C ASN A 175 8.26 28.19 10.90
N GLU A 176 7.55 27.93 9.81
CA GLU A 176 7.31 28.87 8.71
C GLU A 176 6.16 29.87 8.99
N LEU A 177 5.46 29.74 10.14
CA LEU A 177 4.44 30.66 10.61
C LEU A 177 5.04 31.87 11.31
#